data_47c7b0750e5126c530bf68ac991f72d7
#
_entry.id   47c7b0750e5126c530bf68ac991f72d7
#
_cell.length_a   1.000
_cell.length_b   1.000
_cell.length_c   1.000
_cell.angle_alpha   90.00
_cell.angle_beta   90.00
_cell.angle_gamma   90.00
#
_symmetry.space_group_name_H-M   'P 1'
#
loop_
_entity.id
_entity.type
_entity.pdbx_description
1 polymer ?
#
loop_
_entity_poly.entity_id
_entity_poly.type
_entity_poly.pdbx_seq_one_letter_code
_entity_poly.pdbx_strand_id
1 'polypeptide(L)'
;MTKKKPLVIVTRRLPDVIETRMMELFDCRLNLDDTAMSKDELAQAMQEADVFVPTVTDRIDAPLLSQAGPQLRLVASFGTGVDHIDLKTARQRGITVTNTPGVLTEDTADMTMAMMLALPRRLAEGERLVRSGKWQGWGPTSMLGHRIWGKRLGIIGMGRIGQAVARRARGFGLAIHYHNRRRVHPDIEAELEATFWESLDQMLMRMDIISIHCPHTPATYHLLSARRLKLLQPHAFIVNTSRGEVVDENALTRMLGTGELAGAALDVFEHEPAINPKLMKMDNVVLLPHMGSATIEGRIAMGEKVIINVKTFVDGHTPPDRVVEAMF
;
A
#
# COMPACT_ATOMS: atom_id res chain seq x y z
N MET A 1 23.19 -18.45 -33.52
CA MET A 1 23.63 -18.33 -32.13
C MET A 1 22.39 -18.08 -31.27
N THR A 2 21.98 -19.00 -30.40
CA THR A 2 20.91 -18.79 -29.44
C THR A 2 21.33 -17.66 -28.49
N LYS A 3 20.59 -16.57 -28.49
CA LYS A 3 20.84 -15.43 -27.60
C LYS A 3 20.79 -15.98 -26.15
N LYS A 4 21.86 -15.77 -25.36
CA LYS A 4 21.90 -16.20 -23.96
C LYS A 4 20.68 -15.58 -23.24
N LYS A 5 19.92 -16.39 -22.51
CA LYS A 5 18.81 -15.88 -21.69
C LYS A 5 19.37 -14.91 -20.63
N PRO A 6 18.70 -13.79 -20.34
CA PRO A 6 19.13 -12.87 -19.28
C PRO A 6 19.00 -13.54 -17.92
N LEU A 7 19.94 -13.27 -17.03
CA LEU A 7 19.86 -13.69 -15.62
C LEU A 7 18.88 -12.77 -14.87
N VAL A 8 17.77 -13.33 -14.45
CA VAL A 8 16.74 -12.67 -13.63
C VAL A 8 16.86 -13.16 -12.20
N ILE A 9 17.11 -12.25 -11.25
CA ILE A 9 17.19 -12.59 -9.83
C ILE A 9 15.95 -12.03 -9.12
N VAL A 10 15.24 -12.90 -8.41
CA VAL A 10 13.99 -12.61 -7.69
C VAL A 10 14.26 -12.66 -6.19
N THR A 11 13.91 -11.59 -5.46
CA THR A 11 14.29 -11.44 -4.04
C THR A 11 13.37 -12.18 -3.06
N ARG A 12 12.15 -12.49 -3.47
CA ARG A 12 11.15 -13.17 -2.65
C ARG A 12 10.44 -14.24 -3.48
N ARG A 13 9.86 -15.24 -2.82
CA ARG A 13 9.05 -16.23 -3.49
C ARG A 13 7.80 -15.58 -4.12
N LEU A 14 7.56 -15.88 -5.39
CA LEU A 14 6.37 -15.45 -6.12
C LEU A 14 5.37 -16.63 -6.23
N PRO A 15 4.12 -16.38 -6.69
CA PRO A 15 3.20 -17.47 -6.98
C PRO A 15 3.83 -18.50 -7.94
N ASP A 16 3.65 -19.79 -7.67
CA ASP A 16 4.32 -20.90 -8.39
C ASP A 16 4.10 -20.83 -9.91
N VAL A 17 2.90 -20.42 -10.36
CA VAL A 17 2.58 -20.24 -11.78
C VAL A 17 3.45 -19.14 -12.42
N ILE A 18 3.79 -18.11 -11.68
CA ILE A 18 4.63 -17.00 -12.15
C ILE A 18 6.08 -17.44 -12.20
N GLU A 19 6.59 -18.10 -11.15
CA GLU A 19 7.96 -18.63 -11.13
C GLU A 19 8.20 -19.63 -12.26
N THR A 20 7.27 -20.56 -12.46
CA THR A 20 7.31 -21.52 -13.57
C THR A 20 7.41 -20.80 -14.91
N ARG A 21 6.56 -19.80 -15.12
CA ARG A 21 6.56 -19.03 -16.37
C ARG A 21 7.85 -18.21 -16.56
N MET A 22 8.40 -17.67 -15.49
CA MET A 22 9.68 -16.95 -15.52
C MET A 22 10.84 -17.89 -15.91
N MET A 23 10.91 -19.11 -15.34
CA MET A 23 11.94 -20.10 -15.67
C MET A 23 11.86 -20.58 -17.13
N GLU A 24 10.67 -20.66 -17.71
CA GLU A 24 10.52 -20.96 -19.14
C GLU A 24 11.15 -19.90 -20.04
N LEU A 25 11.01 -18.62 -19.67
CA LEU A 25 11.37 -17.47 -20.49
C LEU A 25 12.81 -16.98 -20.25
N PHE A 26 13.31 -17.08 -19.03
CA PHE A 26 14.55 -16.46 -18.57
C PHE A 26 15.47 -17.49 -17.88
N ASP A 27 16.72 -17.12 -17.63
CA ASP A 27 17.59 -17.79 -16.66
C ASP A 27 17.28 -17.19 -15.28
N CYS A 28 16.62 -17.95 -14.40
CA CYS A 28 16.08 -17.43 -13.15
C CYS A 28 16.83 -17.97 -11.94
N ARG A 29 17.20 -17.05 -11.03
CA ARG A 29 17.56 -17.39 -9.65
C ARG A 29 16.41 -16.95 -8.74
N LEU A 30 15.67 -17.95 -8.22
CA LEU A 30 14.50 -17.76 -7.36
C LEU A 30 14.93 -17.86 -5.89
N ASN A 31 14.17 -17.20 -5.01
CA ASN A 31 14.32 -17.32 -3.57
C ASN A 31 13.30 -18.36 -3.04
N LEU A 32 13.70 -19.62 -3.03
CA LEU A 32 12.80 -20.75 -2.71
C LEU A 32 12.34 -20.77 -1.25
N ASP A 33 13.18 -20.30 -0.34
CA ASP A 33 12.92 -20.32 1.10
C ASP A 33 12.12 -19.09 1.58
N ASP A 34 11.86 -18.13 0.67
CA ASP A 34 11.19 -16.86 0.96
C ASP A 34 11.84 -16.04 2.10
N THR A 35 13.10 -16.30 2.39
CA THR A 35 13.85 -15.54 3.39
C THR A 35 14.21 -14.16 2.82
N ALA A 36 13.92 -13.09 3.58
CA ALA A 36 14.28 -11.75 3.16
C ALA A 36 15.80 -11.63 2.99
N MET A 37 16.24 -11.15 1.82
CA MET A 37 17.66 -10.93 1.57
C MET A 37 18.22 -9.81 2.43
N SER A 38 19.40 -10.04 3.01
CA SER A 38 20.18 -9.01 3.67
C SER A 38 20.68 -7.96 2.66
N LYS A 39 21.15 -6.82 3.15
CA LYS A 39 21.70 -5.77 2.30
C LYS A 39 22.87 -6.26 1.44
N ASP A 40 23.72 -7.13 1.99
CA ASP A 40 24.88 -7.69 1.27
C ASP A 40 24.44 -8.68 0.20
N GLU A 41 23.44 -9.51 0.48
CA GLU A 41 22.85 -10.42 -0.51
C GLU A 41 22.15 -9.67 -1.66
N LEU A 42 21.44 -8.57 -1.35
CA LEU A 42 20.87 -7.69 -2.38
C LEU A 42 21.97 -7.05 -3.23
N ALA A 43 23.09 -6.59 -2.62
CA ALA A 43 24.22 -6.04 -3.35
C ALA A 43 24.85 -7.05 -4.28
N GLN A 44 25.10 -8.27 -3.81
CA GLN A 44 25.64 -9.37 -4.62
C GLN A 44 24.69 -9.73 -5.77
N ALA A 45 23.40 -9.86 -5.48
CA ALA A 45 22.40 -10.17 -6.51
C ALA A 45 22.38 -9.10 -7.60
N MET A 46 22.46 -7.82 -7.25
CA MET A 46 22.48 -6.70 -8.20
C MET A 46 23.80 -6.61 -8.98
N GLN A 47 24.91 -7.14 -8.45
CA GLN A 47 26.17 -7.25 -9.19
C GLN A 47 26.15 -8.34 -10.27
N GLU A 48 25.32 -9.37 -10.11
CA GLU A 48 25.26 -10.53 -11.01
C GLU A 48 24.10 -10.46 -12.02
N ALA A 49 22.98 -9.86 -11.65
CA ALA A 49 21.74 -9.86 -12.44
C ALA A 49 21.82 -8.97 -13.69
N ASP A 50 21.23 -9.43 -14.79
CA ASP A 50 20.83 -8.59 -15.92
C ASP A 50 19.52 -7.84 -15.60
N VAL A 51 18.61 -8.54 -14.91
CA VAL A 51 17.31 -8.05 -14.41
C VAL A 51 17.15 -8.40 -12.95
N PHE A 52 16.76 -7.42 -12.15
CA PHE A 52 16.51 -7.59 -10.73
C PHE A 52 15.03 -7.39 -10.42
N VAL A 53 14.41 -8.34 -9.70
CA VAL A 53 12.98 -8.34 -9.35
C VAL A 53 12.82 -8.24 -7.85
N PRO A 54 12.86 -7.01 -7.29
CA PRO A 54 12.61 -6.78 -5.87
C PRO A 54 11.13 -6.72 -5.54
N THR A 55 10.82 -6.80 -4.25
CA THR A 55 9.50 -6.50 -3.69
C THR A 55 9.53 -5.20 -2.88
N VAL A 56 8.37 -4.76 -2.40
CA VAL A 56 8.24 -3.49 -1.63
C VAL A 56 8.99 -3.51 -0.29
N THR A 57 9.42 -4.68 0.18
CA THR A 57 10.19 -4.83 1.42
C THR A 57 11.70 -4.67 1.22
N ASP A 58 12.17 -4.70 -0.03
CA ASP A 58 13.59 -4.59 -0.37
C ASP A 58 13.99 -3.13 -0.53
N ARG A 59 14.85 -2.61 0.35
CA ARG A 59 15.29 -1.22 0.27
C ARG A 59 16.42 -1.06 -0.75
N ILE A 60 16.09 -0.57 -1.94
CA ILE A 60 17.00 -0.35 -3.07
C ILE A 60 17.44 1.13 -3.08
N ASP A 61 18.25 1.48 -2.08
CA ASP A 61 18.75 2.84 -1.88
C ASP A 61 19.90 3.22 -2.84
N ALA A 62 20.28 4.51 -2.86
CA ALA A 62 21.34 5.02 -3.72
C ALA A 62 22.69 4.32 -3.51
N PRO A 63 23.18 4.05 -2.26
CA PRO A 63 24.39 3.28 -2.01
C PRO A 63 24.34 1.88 -2.65
N LEU A 64 23.22 1.18 -2.55
CA LEU A 64 23.03 -0.16 -3.10
C LEU A 64 23.05 -0.14 -4.64
N LEU A 65 22.28 0.77 -5.25
CA LEU A 65 22.26 0.95 -6.70
C LEU A 65 23.63 1.33 -7.27
N SER A 66 24.42 2.10 -6.50
CA SER A 66 25.77 2.50 -6.93
C SER A 66 26.72 1.32 -7.04
N GLN A 67 26.47 0.22 -6.33
CA GLN A 67 27.27 -1.01 -6.34
C GLN A 67 26.79 -2.03 -7.39
N ALA A 68 25.67 -1.77 -8.05
CA ALA A 68 25.12 -2.68 -9.08
C ALA A 68 26.14 -2.94 -10.21
N GLY A 69 26.16 -4.16 -10.73
CA GLY A 69 27.00 -4.53 -11.87
C GLY A 69 26.63 -3.75 -13.14
N PRO A 70 27.58 -3.64 -14.11
CA PRO A 70 27.35 -2.91 -15.36
C PRO A 70 26.30 -3.59 -16.26
N GLN A 71 26.02 -4.88 -16.05
CA GLN A 71 25.01 -5.64 -16.78
C GLN A 71 23.59 -5.41 -16.29
N LEU A 72 23.40 -4.89 -15.05
CA LEU A 72 22.06 -4.61 -14.52
C LEU A 72 21.43 -3.43 -15.29
N ARG A 73 20.38 -3.72 -16.02
CA ARG A 73 19.70 -2.75 -16.89
C ARG A 73 18.23 -2.53 -16.55
N LEU A 74 17.63 -3.45 -15.77
CA LEU A 74 16.22 -3.38 -15.39
C LEU A 74 16.04 -3.79 -13.93
N VAL A 75 15.33 -2.95 -13.18
CA VAL A 75 14.72 -3.27 -11.88
C VAL A 75 13.21 -3.37 -12.09
N ALA A 76 12.68 -4.59 -12.10
CA ALA A 76 11.26 -4.86 -12.32
C ALA A 76 10.56 -5.13 -10.98
N SER A 77 10.11 -4.07 -10.30
CA SER A 77 9.53 -4.16 -8.96
C SER A 77 8.20 -4.92 -8.96
N PHE A 78 8.10 -5.93 -8.08
CA PHE A 78 6.85 -6.63 -7.78
C PHE A 78 6.05 -5.81 -6.77
N GLY A 79 5.47 -4.71 -7.23
CA GLY A 79 4.70 -3.77 -6.43
C GLY A 79 4.30 -2.54 -7.24
N THR A 80 3.26 -1.84 -6.79
CA THR A 80 2.83 -0.57 -7.43
C THR A 80 3.63 0.62 -6.91
N GLY A 81 3.88 0.68 -5.60
CA GLY A 81 4.75 1.70 -5.01
C GLY A 81 6.22 1.45 -5.37
N VAL A 82 6.99 2.53 -5.53
CA VAL A 82 8.43 2.50 -5.83
C VAL A 82 9.24 3.36 -4.87
N ASP A 83 8.64 3.74 -3.76
CA ASP A 83 9.25 4.56 -2.70
C ASP A 83 10.46 3.89 -2.02
N HIS A 84 10.57 2.56 -2.14
CA HIS A 84 11.72 1.76 -1.70
C HIS A 84 12.91 1.77 -2.68
N ILE A 85 12.77 2.38 -3.88
CA ILE A 85 13.79 2.43 -4.94
C ILE A 85 14.25 3.87 -5.17
N ASP A 86 15.56 4.13 -5.11
CA ASP A 86 16.11 5.44 -5.48
C ASP A 86 16.10 5.64 -7.00
N LEU A 87 15.01 6.22 -7.51
CA LEU A 87 14.79 6.42 -8.94
C LEU A 87 15.85 7.34 -9.59
N LYS A 88 16.39 8.30 -8.83
CA LYS A 88 17.40 9.23 -9.32
C LYS A 88 18.71 8.50 -9.64
N THR A 89 19.20 7.68 -8.71
CA THR A 89 20.41 6.89 -8.91
C THR A 89 20.19 5.82 -9.97
N ALA A 90 19.04 5.14 -10.01
CA ALA A 90 18.72 4.18 -11.06
C ALA A 90 18.85 4.82 -12.45
N ARG A 91 18.26 6.01 -12.63
CA ARG A 91 18.35 6.76 -13.89
C ARG A 91 19.78 7.16 -14.23
N GLN A 92 20.56 7.67 -13.27
CA GLN A 92 21.97 8.05 -13.49
C GLN A 92 22.83 6.86 -13.93
N ARG A 93 22.48 5.65 -13.46
CA ARG A 93 23.12 4.39 -13.84
C ARG A 93 22.58 3.80 -15.14
N GLY A 94 21.60 4.43 -15.79
CA GLY A 94 20.94 3.91 -16.99
C GLY A 94 20.08 2.66 -16.73
N ILE A 95 19.67 2.45 -15.47
CA ILE A 95 18.81 1.33 -15.07
C ILE A 95 17.35 1.76 -15.24
N THR A 96 16.60 1.02 -16.02
CA THR A 96 15.14 1.18 -16.14
C THR A 96 14.47 0.61 -14.90
N VAL A 97 13.46 1.30 -14.38
CA VAL A 97 12.61 0.81 -13.29
C VAL A 97 11.19 0.62 -13.82
N THR A 98 10.58 -0.52 -13.50
CA THR A 98 9.16 -0.79 -13.78
C THR A 98 8.43 -1.20 -12.51
N ASN A 99 7.10 -1.04 -12.50
CA ASN A 99 6.23 -1.43 -11.41
C ASN A 99 4.99 -2.18 -11.93
N THR A 100 4.02 -2.47 -11.06
CA THR A 100 2.81 -3.23 -11.41
C THR A 100 1.53 -2.41 -11.18
N PRO A 101 1.31 -1.31 -11.94
CA PRO A 101 0.17 -0.42 -11.72
C PRO A 101 -1.16 -1.04 -12.17
N GLY A 102 -2.24 -0.70 -11.47
CA GLY A 102 -3.62 -0.98 -11.87
C GLY A 102 -4.15 -2.35 -11.44
N VAL A 103 -3.33 -3.37 -11.35
CA VAL A 103 -3.77 -4.76 -11.10
C VAL A 103 -4.17 -5.06 -9.65
N LEU A 104 -3.83 -4.20 -8.70
CA LEU A 104 -4.19 -4.37 -7.29
C LEU A 104 -5.23 -3.35 -6.78
N THR A 105 -5.80 -2.56 -7.71
CA THR A 105 -6.70 -1.45 -7.35
C THR A 105 -7.95 -1.95 -6.63
N GLU A 106 -8.58 -2.96 -7.18
CA GLU A 106 -9.84 -3.48 -6.65
C GLU A 106 -9.62 -4.23 -5.33
N ASP A 107 -8.57 -5.05 -5.26
CA ASP A 107 -8.22 -5.80 -4.03
C ASP A 107 -7.94 -4.86 -2.85
N THR A 108 -7.13 -3.82 -3.09
CA THR A 108 -6.83 -2.83 -2.04
C THR A 108 -8.07 -2.04 -1.65
N ALA A 109 -8.95 -1.74 -2.59
CA ALA A 109 -10.22 -1.07 -2.30
C ALA A 109 -11.17 -1.96 -1.48
N ASP A 110 -11.25 -3.25 -1.78
CA ASP A 110 -12.02 -4.23 -1.01
C ASP A 110 -11.49 -4.36 0.42
N MET A 111 -10.16 -4.47 0.58
CA MET A 111 -9.52 -4.51 1.89
C MET A 111 -9.79 -3.23 2.69
N THR A 112 -9.69 -2.06 2.04
CA THR A 112 -9.99 -0.78 2.68
C THR A 112 -11.43 -0.73 3.21
N MET A 113 -12.40 -1.21 2.42
CA MET A 113 -13.80 -1.29 2.86
C MET A 113 -13.99 -2.30 3.98
N ALA A 114 -13.35 -3.46 3.92
CA ALA A 114 -13.39 -4.45 4.99
C ALA A 114 -12.88 -3.86 6.31
N MET A 115 -11.75 -3.13 6.29
CA MET A 115 -11.20 -2.44 7.45
C MET A 115 -12.13 -1.32 7.95
N MET A 116 -12.72 -0.55 7.02
CA MET A 116 -13.66 0.54 7.31
C MET A 116 -14.95 0.04 7.97
N LEU A 117 -15.35 -1.19 7.69
CA LEU A 117 -16.48 -1.86 8.33
C LEU A 117 -16.06 -2.51 9.66
N ALA A 118 -14.90 -3.18 9.68
CA ALA A 118 -14.42 -3.92 10.84
C ALA A 118 -14.17 -3.04 12.05
N LEU A 119 -13.58 -1.87 11.84
CA LEU A 119 -13.14 -0.98 12.91
C LEU A 119 -14.31 -0.43 13.75
N PRO A 120 -15.27 0.34 13.21
CA PRO A 120 -16.37 0.91 14.01
C PRO A 120 -17.35 -0.16 14.52
N ARG A 121 -17.38 -1.35 13.90
CA ARG A 121 -18.22 -2.48 14.33
C ARG A 121 -17.51 -3.41 15.30
N ARG A 122 -16.25 -3.10 15.70
CA ARG A 122 -15.46 -3.86 16.68
C ARG A 122 -15.30 -5.35 16.32
N LEU A 123 -15.17 -5.65 14.99
CA LEU A 123 -15.16 -7.05 14.53
C LEU A 123 -13.98 -7.84 15.09
N ALA A 124 -12.78 -7.27 15.11
CA ALA A 124 -11.58 -7.95 15.62
C ALA A 124 -11.71 -8.26 17.14
N GLU A 125 -12.32 -7.38 17.91
CA GLU A 125 -12.57 -7.60 19.33
C GLU A 125 -13.65 -8.67 19.55
N GLY A 126 -14.74 -8.60 18.79
CA GLY A 126 -15.84 -9.59 18.87
C GLY A 126 -15.37 -11.00 18.52
N GLU A 127 -14.54 -11.11 17.49
CA GLU A 127 -13.93 -12.38 17.06
C GLU A 127 -13.03 -12.95 18.17
N ARG A 128 -12.14 -12.13 18.74
CA ARG A 128 -11.31 -12.54 19.87
C ARG A 128 -12.13 -12.98 21.09
N LEU A 129 -13.22 -12.25 21.40
CA LEU A 129 -14.10 -12.58 22.52
C LEU A 129 -14.71 -13.97 22.37
N VAL A 130 -15.24 -14.30 21.19
CA VAL A 130 -15.83 -15.62 20.93
C VAL A 130 -14.77 -16.72 21.00
N ARG A 131 -13.63 -16.56 20.34
CA ARG A 131 -12.54 -17.57 20.38
C ARG A 131 -11.96 -17.79 21.76
N SER A 132 -11.94 -16.78 22.61
CA SER A 132 -11.45 -16.91 23.98
C SER A 132 -12.36 -17.74 24.89
N GLY A 133 -13.56 -18.11 24.44
CA GLY A 133 -14.59 -18.79 25.26
C GLY A 133 -15.19 -17.94 26.36
N LYS A 134 -14.92 -16.61 26.38
CA LYS A 134 -15.40 -15.69 27.42
C LYS A 134 -16.76 -15.05 27.09
N TRP A 135 -17.29 -15.32 25.90
CA TRP A 135 -18.59 -14.79 25.53
C TRP A 135 -19.70 -15.49 26.33
N GLN A 136 -20.47 -14.70 27.08
CA GLN A 136 -21.53 -15.18 28.00
C GLN A 136 -22.95 -15.02 27.43
N GLY A 137 -23.07 -14.71 26.15
CA GLY A 137 -24.35 -14.51 25.47
C GLY A 137 -24.62 -13.07 25.04
N TRP A 138 -25.77 -12.87 24.41
CA TRP A 138 -26.19 -11.55 23.89
C TRP A 138 -26.73 -10.64 25.03
N GLY A 139 -26.41 -9.35 24.92
CA GLY A 139 -26.97 -8.31 25.77
C GLY A 139 -27.22 -7.03 24.99
N PRO A 140 -28.24 -6.24 25.33
CA PRO A 140 -28.65 -5.03 24.58
C PRO A 140 -27.58 -3.93 24.54
N THR A 141 -26.67 -3.94 25.50
CA THR A 141 -25.55 -2.97 25.60
C THR A 141 -24.17 -3.58 25.33
N SER A 142 -24.13 -4.88 24.99
CA SER A 142 -22.86 -5.58 24.74
C SER A 142 -22.31 -5.26 23.35
N MET A 143 -20.98 -5.04 23.26
CA MET A 143 -20.26 -4.86 22.01
C MET A 143 -20.84 -3.77 21.08
N LEU A 144 -21.41 -2.72 21.63
CA LEU A 144 -21.93 -1.59 20.86
C LEU A 144 -20.81 -0.96 20.05
N GLY A 145 -21.06 -0.79 18.76
CA GLY A 145 -20.22 -0.09 17.81
C GLY A 145 -20.97 1.07 17.14
N HIS A 146 -20.40 1.57 16.05
CA HIS A 146 -20.95 2.68 15.28
C HIS A 146 -21.36 2.22 13.89
N ARG A 147 -22.46 2.75 13.35
CA ARG A 147 -22.82 2.60 11.95
C ARG A 147 -21.99 3.55 11.08
N ILE A 148 -21.70 3.13 9.84
CA ILE A 148 -21.05 4.00 8.86
C ILE A 148 -22.05 4.69 7.93
N TRP A 149 -23.25 4.12 7.73
CA TRP A 149 -24.30 4.71 6.89
C TRP A 149 -24.63 6.15 7.31
N GLY A 150 -24.68 7.05 6.33
CA GLY A 150 -24.94 8.47 6.53
C GLY A 150 -23.74 9.28 7.06
N LYS A 151 -22.56 8.65 7.18
CA LYS A 151 -21.33 9.31 7.63
C LYS A 151 -20.57 9.93 6.45
N ARG A 152 -19.68 10.90 6.77
CA ARG A 152 -18.82 11.59 5.82
C ARG A 152 -17.47 10.90 5.74
N LEU A 153 -17.11 10.44 4.53
CA LEU A 153 -15.82 9.84 4.24
C LEU A 153 -14.92 10.85 3.56
N GLY A 154 -13.79 11.19 4.17
CA GLY A 154 -12.73 12.01 3.60
C GLY A 154 -11.63 11.12 2.99
N ILE A 155 -11.47 11.18 1.70
CA ILE A 155 -10.44 10.44 0.95
C ILE A 155 -9.24 11.35 0.70
N ILE A 156 -8.08 10.98 1.24
CA ILE A 156 -6.81 11.65 0.96
C ILE A 156 -6.13 10.91 -0.18
N GLY A 157 -6.18 11.46 -1.39
CA GLY A 157 -5.67 10.81 -2.59
C GLY A 157 -6.75 10.13 -3.43
N MET A 158 -7.45 10.86 -4.29
CA MET A 158 -8.48 10.38 -5.23
C MET A 158 -7.85 9.84 -6.53
N GLY A 159 -6.83 8.95 -6.37
CA GLY A 159 -6.24 8.16 -7.45
C GLY A 159 -7.09 6.93 -7.79
N ARG A 160 -6.49 5.93 -8.47
CA ARG A 160 -7.22 4.69 -8.85
C ARG A 160 -7.88 4.02 -7.65
N ILE A 161 -7.13 3.79 -6.57
CA ILE A 161 -7.64 3.13 -5.35
C ILE A 161 -8.67 4.01 -4.65
N GLY A 162 -8.39 5.31 -4.47
CA GLY A 162 -9.34 6.24 -3.84
C GLY A 162 -10.69 6.29 -4.55
N GLN A 163 -10.70 6.28 -5.90
CA GLN A 163 -11.93 6.21 -6.71
C GLN A 163 -12.65 4.87 -6.55
N ALA A 164 -11.92 3.76 -6.52
CA ALA A 164 -12.49 2.43 -6.31
C ALA A 164 -13.12 2.29 -4.92
N VAL A 165 -12.48 2.86 -3.90
CA VAL A 165 -13.04 2.96 -2.54
C VAL A 165 -14.29 3.85 -2.52
N ALA A 166 -14.25 5.00 -3.18
CA ALA A 166 -15.40 5.91 -3.24
C ALA A 166 -16.63 5.24 -3.87
N ARG A 167 -16.46 4.50 -4.99
CA ARG A 167 -17.56 3.75 -5.62
C ARG A 167 -18.23 2.77 -4.65
N ARG A 168 -17.41 2.01 -3.89
CA ARG A 168 -17.91 1.05 -2.89
C ARG A 168 -18.59 1.75 -1.72
N ALA A 169 -17.95 2.79 -1.21
CA ALA A 169 -18.41 3.53 -0.04
C ALA A 169 -19.79 4.18 -0.27
N ARG A 170 -20.08 4.65 -1.48
CA ARG A 170 -21.42 5.12 -1.86
C ARG A 170 -22.49 4.04 -1.68
N GLY A 171 -22.18 2.79 -2.05
CA GLY A 171 -23.09 1.65 -1.84
C GLY A 171 -23.43 1.40 -0.37
N PHE A 172 -22.57 1.85 0.55
CA PHE A 172 -22.78 1.83 2.00
C PHE A 172 -23.40 3.13 2.54
N GLY A 173 -23.82 4.05 1.67
CA GLY A 173 -24.48 5.30 2.04
C GLY A 173 -23.55 6.35 2.67
N LEU A 174 -22.25 6.29 2.39
CA LEU A 174 -21.30 7.30 2.81
C LEU A 174 -21.33 8.52 1.87
N ALA A 175 -21.27 9.73 2.41
CA ALA A 175 -21.05 10.95 1.64
C ALA A 175 -19.55 11.08 1.34
N ILE A 176 -19.20 11.21 0.05
CA ILE A 176 -17.82 11.21 -0.40
C ILE A 176 -17.25 12.62 -0.44
N HIS A 177 -16.17 12.83 0.28
CA HIS A 177 -15.36 14.03 0.27
C HIS A 177 -13.92 13.64 -0.06
N TYR A 178 -13.15 14.53 -0.72
CA TYR A 178 -11.77 14.22 -0.99
C TYR A 178 -10.87 15.44 -1.03
N HIS A 179 -9.58 15.18 -0.81
CA HIS A 179 -8.49 16.14 -1.00
C HIS A 179 -7.41 15.54 -1.88
N ASN A 180 -6.98 16.30 -2.88
CA ASN A 180 -5.88 16.01 -3.79
C ASN A 180 -5.05 17.26 -4.04
N ARG A 181 -3.80 17.11 -4.49
CA ARG A 181 -2.97 18.22 -5.04
C ARG A 181 -3.66 18.89 -6.22
N ARG A 182 -4.36 18.15 -7.03
CA ARG A 182 -5.15 18.61 -8.18
C ARG A 182 -6.53 17.99 -8.11
N ARG A 183 -7.54 18.79 -8.40
CA ARG A 183 -8.91 18.32 -8.51
C ARG A 183 -9.00 17.26 -9.61
N VAL A 184 -9.78 16.19 -9.40
CA VAL A 184 -10.04 15.19 -10.44
C VAL A 184 -10.97 15.75 -11.52
N HIS A 185 -11.10 15.05 -12.63
CA HIS A 185 -11.99 15.47 -13.71
C HIS A 185 -13.44 15.61 -13.21
N PRO A 186 -14.22 16.62 -13.68
CA PRO A 186 -15.61 16.81 -13.23
C PRO A 186 -16.52 15.60 -13.43
N ASP A 187 -16.30 14.80 -14.48
CA ASP A 187 -17.08 13.58 -14.72
C ASP A 187 -16.85 12.53 -13.62
N ILE A 188 -15.63 12.43 -13.10
CA ILE A 188 -15.31 11.54 -11.98
C ILE A 188 -15.97 12.04 -10.69
N GLU A 189 -15.98 13.35 -10.44
CA GLU A 189 -16.71 13.91 -9.30
C GLU A 189 -18.21 13.67 -9.39
N ALA A 190 -18.77 13.85 -10.58
CA ALA A 190 -20.20 13.60 -10.82
C ALA A 190 -20.55 12.12 -10.66
N GLU A 191 -19.73 11.20 -11.24
CA GLU A 191 -19.91 9.75 -11.07
C GLU A 191 -19.89 9.35 -9.59
N LEU A 192 -18.93 9.89 -8.84
CA LEU A 192 -18.71 9.52 -7.45
C LEU A 192 -19.56 10.33 -6.47
N GLU A 193 -20.29 11.35 -6.93
CA GLU A 193 -20.96 12.36 -6.09
C GLU A 193 -20.02 12.95 -5.05
N ALA A 194 -18.75 13.20 -5.46
CA ALA A 194 -17.68 13.53 -4.56
C ALA A 194 -17.48 15.05 -4.43
N THR A 195 -17.28 15.52 -3.20
CA THR A 195 -17.00 16.93 -2.89
C THR A 195 -15.50 17.14 -2.73
N PHE A 196 -14.92 18.01 -3.57
CA PHE A 196 -13.51 18.41 -3.46
C PHE A 196 -13.29 19.42 -2.31
N TRP A 197 -12.20 19.21 -1.59
CA TRP A 197 -11.70 20.16 -0.58
C TRP A 197 -10.31 20.64 -0.98
N GLU A 198 -10.18 21.94 -1.22
CA GLU A 198 -8.88 22.56 -1.49
C GLU A 198 -7.97 22.52 -0.23
N SER A 199 -8.56 22.72 0.95
CA SER A 199 -7.85 22.63 2.23
C SER A 199 -8.06 21.28 2.90
N LEU A 200 -6.97 20.51 3.05
CA LEU A 200 -6.97 19.28 3.83
C LEU A 200 -7.41 19.53 5.28
N ASP A 201 -6.91 20.61 5.90
CA ASP A 201 -7.23 20.94 7.29
C ASP A 201 -8.74 21.18 7.49
N GLN A 202 -9.39 21.88 6.54
CA GLN A 202 -10.84 22.08 6.60
C GLN A 202 -11.65 20.79 6.39
N MET A 203 -11.15 19.90 5.55
CA MET A 203 -11.76 18.57 5.37
C MET A 203 -11.67 17.77 6.67
N LEU A 204 -10.49 17.67 7.27
CA LEU A 204 -10.25 16.88 8.48
C LEU A 204 -11.19 17.26 9.62
N MET A 205 -11.45 18.56 9.83
CA MET A 205 -12.35 19.06 10.89
C MET A 205 -13.81 18.57 10.74
N ARG A 206 -14.20 18.05 9.58
CA ARG A 206 -15.60 17.75 9.25
C ARG A 206 -15.90 16.30 8.97
N MET A 207 -14.87 15.47 8.78
CA MET A 207 -15.05 14.06 8.39
C MET A 207 -15.27 13.16 9.59
N ASP A 208 -16.07 12.14 9.39
CA ASP A 208 -16.30 11.07 10.38
C ASP A 208 -15.32 9.90 10.17
N ILE A 209 -14.87 9.70 8.94
CA ILE A 209 -13.89 8.66 8.56
C ILE A 209 -12.89 9.30 7.59
N ILE A 210 -11.62 9.02 7.81
CA ILE A 210 -10.53 9.38 6.88
C ILE A 210 -9.94 8.11 6.29
N SER A 211 -9.82 8.06 4.96
CA SER A 211 -9.16 6.96 4.23
C SER A 211 -8.00 7.50 3.42
N ILE A 212 -6.82 6.88 3.55
CA ILE A 212 -5.56 7.38 3.00
C ILE A 212 -5.16 6.54 1.79
N HIS A 213 -4.98 7.20 0.63
CA HIS A 213 -4.64 6.59 -0.67
C HIS A 213 -3.62 7.40 -1.46
N CYS A 214 -2.91 8.32 -0.81
CA CYS A 214 -1.81 9.04 -1.43
C CYS A 214 -0.49 8.24 -1.30
N PRO A 215 0.47 8.39 -2.24
CA PRO A 215 1.78 7.77 -2.14
C PRO A 215 2.62 8.41 -1.02
N HIS A 216 3.63 7.67 -0.51
CA HIS A 216 4.67 8.25 0.30
C HIS A 216 5.65 9.03 -0.58
N THR A 217 5.87 10.29 -0.25
CA THR A 217 6.82 11.22 -0.87
C THR A 217 7.31 12.19 0.21
N PRO A 218 8.38 12.96 -0.01
CA PRO A 218 8.77 14.00 0.94
C PRO A 218 7.64 14.99 1.29
N ALA A 219 6.72 15.26 0.37
CA ALA A 219 5.58 16.14 0.59
C ALA A 219 4.42 15.51 1.37
N THR A 220 4.35 14.19 1.43
CA THR A 220 3.32 13.43 2.15
C THR A 220 3.83 12.73 3.39
N TYR A 221 5.14 12.82 3.69
CA TYR A 221 5.71 12.37 4.96
C TYR A 221 5.03 13.11 6.12
N HIS A 222 4.47 12.35 7.07
CA HIS A 222 3.66 12.88 8.17
C HIS A 222 2.61 13.92 7.68
N LEU A 223 1.99 13.68 6.51
CA LEU A 223 0.89 14.52 6.02
C LEU A 223 -0.20 14.65 7.09
N LEU A 224 -0.52 13.55 7.79
CA LEU A 224 -1.30 13.54 9.03
C LEU A 224 -0.37 13.65 10.25
N SER A 225 0.27 14.82 10.40
CA SER A 225 1.09 15.16 11.56
C SER A 225 0.26 15.27 12.85
N ALA A 226 0.93 15.32 14.01
CA ALA A 226 0.27 15.56 15.30
C ALA A 226 -0.68 16.77 15.28
N ARG A 227 -0.31 17.85 14.58
CA ARG A 227 -1.16 19.04 14.41
C ARG A 227 -2.45 18.73 13.63
N ARG A 228 -2.33 18.00 12.51
CA ARG A 228 -3.48 17.65 11.67
C ARG A 228 -4.38 16.61 12.30
N LEU A 229 -3.81 15.62 12.97
CA LEU A 229 -4.58 14.63 13.73
C LEU A 229 -5.49 15.28 14.76
N LYS A 230 -5.05 16.34 15.44
CA LYS A 230 -5.86 17.12 16.39
C LYS A 230 -7.02 17.90 15.76
N LEU A 231 -7.09 18.02 14.44
CA LEU A 231 -8.23 18.63 13.74
C LEU A 231 -9.40 17.65 13.60
N LEU A 232 -9.16 16.36 13.76
CA LEU A 232 -10.20 15.34 13.69
C LEU A 232 -11.12 15.41 14.89
N GLN A 233 -12.38 15.06 14.67
CA GLN A 233 -13.34 14.94 15.75
C GLN A 233 -13.04 13.69 16.61
N PRO A 234 -13.31 13.70 17.92
CA PRO A 234 -13.04 12.54 18.79
C PRO A 234 -13.73 11.25 18.35
N HIS A 235 -14.84 11.35 17.61
CA HIS A 235 -15.58 10.20 17.09
C HIS A 235 -15.06 9.71 15.72
N ALA A 236 -14.05 10.35 15.15
CA ALA A 236 -13.54 10.02 13.84
C ALA A 236 -12.69 8.74 13.85
N PHE A 237 -12.68 8.07 12.69
CA PHE A 237 -11.88 6.89 12.43
C PHE A 237 -10.88 7.15 11.30
N ILE A 238 -9.72 6.52 11.37
CA ILE A 238 -8.69 6.54 10.31
C ILE A 238 -8.54 5.14 9.72
N VAL A 239 -8.45 5.05 8.38
CA VAL A 239 -8.11 3.82 7.65
C VAL A 239 -6.90 4.12 6.77
N ASN A 240 -5.82 3.34 6.92
CA ASN A 240 -4.61 3.50 6.13
C ASN A 240 -4.21 2.17 5.46
N THR A 241 -4.33 2.11 4.15
CA THR A 241 -3.89 1.02 3.27
C THR A 241 -2.87 1.51 2.22
N SER A 242 -2.24 2.66 2.48
CA SER A 242 -1.27 3.27 1.57
C SER A 242 0.17 3.08 2.04
N ARG A 243 0.67 3.95 2.91
CA ARG A 243 1.99 3.89 3.56
C ARG A 243 1.91 4.42 4.99
N GLY A 244 2.62 3.77 5.91
CA GLY A 244 2.63 4.15 7.32
C GLY A 244 3.17 5.56 7.54
N GLU A 245 4.24 5.93 6.83
CA GLU A 245 4.93 7.21 6.95
C GLU A 245 4.08 8.44 6.56
N VAL A 246 2.90 8.24 5.98
CA VAL A 246 1.96 9.33 5.72
C VAL A 246 1.31 9.85 7.01
N VAL A 247 1.33 9.04 8.07
CA VAL A 247 0.77 9.37 9.39
C VAL A 247 1.89 9.42 10.41
N ASP A 248 1.90 10.42 11.28
CA ASP A 248 2.72 10.42 12.50
C ASP A 248 2.18 9.35 13.45
N GLU A 249 2.75 8.13 13.37
CA GLU A 249 2.29 6.95 14.12
C GLU A 249 2.38 7.15 15.63
N ASN A 250 3.38 7.89 16.11
CA ASN A 250 3.51 8.18 17.54
C ASN A 250 2.40 9.11 18.04
N ALA A 251 2.05 10.12 17.26
CA ALA A 251 0.95 11.02 17.58
C ALA A 251 -0.41 10.29 17.52
N LEU A 252 -0.62 9.48 16.47
CA LEU A 252 -1.81 8.65 16.33
C LEU A 252 -1.98 7.71 17.53
N THR A 253 -0.91 6.97 17.88
CA THR A 253 -0.90 6.04 19.03
C THR A 253 -1.29 6.73 20.34
N ARG A 254 -0.75 7.93 20.57
CA ARG A 254 -1.09 8.70 21.76
C ARG A 254 -2.58 9.08 21.79
N MET A 255 -3.11 9.63 20.69
CA MET A 255 -4.50 10.07 20.58
C MET A 255 -5.50 8.91 20.72
N LEU A 256 -5.17 7.75 20.18
CA LEU A 256 -5.96 6.53 20.36
C LEU A 256 -5.98 6.08 21.82
N GLY A 257 -4.82 6.15 22.49
CA GLY A 257 -4.69 5.76 23.90
C GLY A 257 -5.36 6.72 24.89
N THR A 258 -5.51 8.01 24.54
CA THR A 258 -6.21 9.02 25.36
C THR A 258 -7.70 9.16 25.02
N GLY A 259 -8.18 8.48 23.96
CA GLY A 259 -9.55 8.62 23.48
C GLY A 259 -9.84 9.92 22.74
N GLU A 260 -8.81 10.65 22.34
CA GLU A 260 -8.93 11.84 21.47
C GLU A 260 -9.33 11.47 20.03
N LEU A 261 -9.22 10.18 19.67
CA LEU A 261 -9.67 9.61 18.40
C LEU A 261 -10.33 8.26 18.65
N ALA A 262 -11.45 7.99 17.96
CA ALA A 262 -12.25 6.79 18.20
C ALA A 262 -11.54 5.49 17.84
N GLY A 263 -10.78 5.45 16.73
CA GLY A 263 -10.05 4.26 16.33
C GLY A 263 -9.28 4.42 15.03
N ALA A 264 -8.39 3.46 14.77
CA ALA A 264 -7.63 3.37 13.53
C ALA A 264 -7.57 1.94 12.98
N ALA A 265 -7.64 1.79 11.65
CA ALA A 265 -7.42 0.53 10.95
C ALA A 265 -6.20 0.70 10.03
N LEU A 266 -5.15 -0.05 10.32
CA LEU A 266 -3.83 0.11 9.72
C LEU A 266 -3.41 -1.20 9.06
N ASP A 267 -3.19 -1.18 7.75
CA ASP A 267 -2.56 -2.28 7.00
C ASP A 267 -1.06 -2.02 6.81
N VAL A 268 -0.62 -0.80 7.11
CA VAL A 268 0.75 -0.31 6.93
C VAL A 268 1.22 0.47 8.15
N PHE A 269 2.54 0.43 8.42
CA PHE A 269 3.16 1.04 9.61
C PHE A 269 4.39 1.84 9.22
N GLU A 270 4.75 2.81 10.05
CA GLU A 270 5.89 3.72 9.78
C GLU A 270 7.25 3.00 9.72
N HIS A 271 7.39 1.88 10.43
CA HIS A 271 8.65 1.16 10.57
C HIS A 271 8.49 -0.36 10.32
N GLU A 272 7.76 -0.74 9.27
CA GLU A 272 7.58 -2.15 8.94
C GLU A 272 8.89 -2.95 8.88
N PRO A 273 8.95 -4.17 9.45
CA PRO A 273 7.86 -4.92 10.09
C PRO A 273 7.68 -4.61 11.59
N ALA A 274 8.41 -3.66 12.16
CA ALA A 274 8.29 -3.27 13.56
C ALA A 274 7.03 -2.42 13.77
N ILE A 275 6.12 -2.92 14.61
CA ILE A 275 4.87 -2.23 14.97
C ILE A 275 5.02 -1.62 16.36
N ASN A 276 4.49 -0.40 16.57
CA ASN A 276 4.48 0.22 17.87
C ASN A 276 3.78 -0.69 18.91
N PRO A 277 4.50 -1.12 19.99
CA PRO A 277 3.96 -2.08 20.96
C PRO A 277 2.68 -1.59 21.68
N LYS A 278 2.45 -0.28 21.72
CA LYS A 278 1.23 0.27 22.32
C LYS A 278 0.02 0.02 21.43
N LEU A 279 0.16 0.15 20.11
CA LEU A 279 -0.92 -0.16 19.15
C LEU A 279 -1.39 -1.60 19.29
N MET A 280 -0.46 -2.55 19.42
CA MET A 280 -0.78 -3.98 19.53
C MET A 280 -1.64 -4.33 20.77
N LYS A 281 -1.72 -3.45 21.76
CA LYS A 281 -2.47 -3.65 23.01
C LYS A 281 -3.82 -2.93 23.05
N MET A 282 -4.15 -2.17 22.01
CA MET A 282 -5.38 -1.37 21.95
C MET A 282 -6.52 -2.18 21.32
N ASP A 283 -7.72 -2.04 21.87
CA ASP A 283 -8.94 -2.66 21.32
C ASP A 283 -9.61 -1.81 20.23
N ASN A 284 -9.34 -0.51 20.22
CA ASN A 284 -9.87 0.43 19.24
C ASN A 284 -9.02 0.52 17.95
N VAL A 285 -8.25 -0.52 17.64
CA VAL A 285 -7.47 -0.63 16.40
C VAL A 285 -7.72 -1.95 15.67
N VAL A 286 -7.60 -1.91 14.35
CA VAL A 286 -7.48 -3.09 13.48
C VAL A 286 -6.11 -3.01 12.83
N LEU A 287 -5.29 -4.05 13.00
CA LEU A 287 -3.91 -4.10 12.50
C LEU A 287 -3.78 -5.28 11.55
N LEU A 288 -3.32 -5.04 10.33
CA LEU A 288 -3.10 -6.05 9.28
C LEU A 288 -1.65 -5.99 8.78
N PRO A 289 -1.08 -7.11 8.28
CA PRO A 289 0.33 -7.22 7.95
C PRO A 289 0.63 -6.84 6.48
N HIS A 290 0.27 -5.64 6.03
CA HIS A 290 0.46 -5.12 4.68
C HIS A 290 -0.09 -6.07 3.60
N MET A 291 -1.35 -6.44 3.76
CA MET A 291 -2.04 -7.43 2.93
C MET A 291 -3.12 -6.83 2.00
N GLY A 292 -3.16 -5.52 1.82
CA GLY A 292 -4.16 -4.84 1.00
C GLY A 292 -4.32 -5.39 -0.42
N SER A 293 -3.24 -5.90 -1.01
CA SER A 293 -3.25 -6.53 -2.34
C SER A 293 -3.04 -8.06 -2.30
N ALA A 294 -3.19 -8.70 -1.14
CA ALA A 294 -2.88 -10.12 -0.97
C ALA A 294 -4.05 -11.02 -1.36
N THR A 295 -4.42 -11.00 -2.63
CA THR A 295 -5.31 -11.98 -3.25
C THR A 295 -4.51 -12.89 -4.18
N ILE A 296 -5.02 -14.09 -4.46
CA ILE A 296 -4.39 -15.00 -5.42
C ILE A 296 -4.36 -14.34 -6.80
N GLU A 297 -5.47 -13.76 -7.20
CA GLU A 297 -5.65 -13.10 -8.49
C GLU A 297 -4.74 -11.88 -8.62
N GLY A 298 -4.70 -11.02 -7.62
CA GLY A 298 -3.85 -9.82 -7.60
C GLY A 298 -2.37 -10.17 -7.66
N ARG A 299 -1.90 -11.17 -6.88
CA ARG A 299 -0.50 -11.59 -6.89
C ARG A 299 -0.10 -12.23 -8.21
N ILE A 300 -0.96 -13.00 -8.84
CA ILE A 300 -0.73 -13.56 -10.19
C ILE A 300 -0.67 -12.40 -11.21
N ALA A 301 -1.63 -11.50 -11.23
CA ALA A 301 -1.65 -10.36 -12.15
C ALA A 301 -0.43 -9.43 -11.99
N MET A 302 0.06 -9.23 -10.76
CA MET A 302 1.32 -8.51 -10.52
C MET A 302 2.51 -9.25 -11.17
N GLY A 303 2.60 -10.57 -10.99
CA GLY A 303 3.65 -11.40 -11.59
C GLY A 303 3.62 -11.39 -13.11
N GLU A 304 2.43 -11.46 -13.71
CA GLU A 304 2.25 -11.34 -15.16
C GLU A 304 2.77 -9.99 -15.69
N LYS A 305 2.48 -8.89 -14.99
CA LYS A 305 3.04 -7.57 -15.35
C LYS A 305 4.57 -7.54 -15.26
N VAL A 306 5.16 -8.13 -14.23
CA VAL A 306 6.61 -8.27 -14.13
C VAL A 306 7.15 -9.02 -15.36
N ILE A 307 6.57 -10.16 -15.69
CA ILE A 307 6.98 -10.96 -16.86
C ILE A 307 6.87 -10.14 -18.16
N ILE A 308 5.76 -9.44 -18.37
CA ILE A 308 5.54 -8.58 -19.55
C ILE A 308 6.62 -7.50 -19.63
N ASN A 309 6.87 -6.80 -18.52
CA ASN A 309 7.89 -5.75 -18.48
C ASN A 309 9.29 -6.29 -18.78
N VAL A 310 9.68 -7.41 -18.15
CA VAL A 310 10.98 -8.06 -18.38
C VAL A 310 11.10 -8.52 -19.82
N LYS A 311 10.09 -9.24 -20.35
CA LYS A 311 10.10 -9.75 -21.72
C LYS A 311 10.20 -8.62 -22.73
N THR A 312 9.40 -7.58 -22.59
CA THR A 312 9.42 -6.40 -23.47
C THR A 312 10.79 -5.72 -23.45
N PHE A 313 11.40 -5.58 -22.28
CA PHE A 313 12.74 -5.00 -22.15
C PHE A 313 13.82 -5.85 -22.81
N VAL A 314 13.81 -7.16 -22.60
CA VAL A 314 14.78 -8.13 -23.17
C VAL A 314 14.67 -8.18 -24.69
N ASP A 315 13.49 -8.01 -25.24
CA ASP A 315 13.26 -7.93 -26.69
C ASP A 315 13.74 -6.59 -27.30
N GLY A 316 14.24 -5.66 -26.48
CA GLY A 316 14.77 -4.36 -26.91
C GLY A 316 13.71 -3.26 -27.03
N HIS A 317 12.53 -3.46 -26.48
CA HIS A 317 11.45 -2.49 -26.47
C HIS A 317 11.33 -1.76 -25.13
N THR A 318 10.61 -0.64 -25.12
CA THR A 318 10.31 0.09 -23.87
C THR A 318 9.23 -0.66 -23.10
N PRO A 319 9.49 -1.05 -21.83
CA PRO A 319 8.47 -1.69 -21.00
C PRO A 319 7.22 -0.81 -20.81
N PRO A 320 6.01 -1.39 -20.85
CA PRO A 320 4.76 -0.62 -20.75
C PRO A 320 4.59 0.10 -19.42
N ASP A 321 5.07 -0.48 -18.32
CA ASP A 321 4.92 0.08 -16.99
C ASP A 321 6.22 0.73 -16.46
N ARG A 322 7.01 1.36 -17.37
CA ARG A 322 8.21 2.10 -16.99
C ARG A 322 7.85 3.27 -16.07
N VAL A 323 8.52 3.32 -14.94
CA VAL A 323 8.38 4.43 -13.99
C VAL A 323 9.10 5.67 -14.53
N VAL A 324 8.39 6.81 -14.57
CA VAL A 324 8.94 8.11 -14.94
C VAL A 324 8.72 9.11 -13.80
N GLU A 325 9.69 10.03 -13.58
CA GLU A 325 9.65 10.99 -12.47
C GLU A 325 8.37 11.85 -12.41
N ALA A 326 7.71 12.07 -13.54
CA ALA A 326 6.48 12.85 -13.60
C ALA A 326 5.27 12.15 -12.91
N MET A 327 5.43 10.92 -12.47
CA MET A 327 4.37 10.15 -11.79
C MET A 327 4.27 10.44 -10.28
N PHE A 328 5.25 11.19 -9.68
CA PHE A 328 5.33 11.40 -8.22
C PHE A 328 5.39 12.86 -7.77
#